data_49b017598960bded41d331391ad2070c
#
_entry.id   49b017598960bded41d331391ad2070c
#
_cell.length_a   1.000
_cell.length_b   1.000
_cell.length_c   1.000
_cell.angle_alpha   90.00
_cell.angle_beta   90.00
_cell.angle_gamma   90.00
#
_symmetry.space_group_name_H-M   'P 1'
#
loop_
_entity.id
_entity.type
_entity.pdbx_description
1 polymer ?
#
loop_
_entity_poly.entity_id
_entity_poly.type
_entity_poly.pdbx_seq_one_letter_code
_entity_poly.pdbx_strand_id
1 'polypeptide(L)'
;YFGKQDSDKIKNFHDLIVWKQLLAYGKDQQTDIIFITGQLRPDWYYVINDEALSPRHELINEFMEQTKKRYYSLGLSQFVKKCHDLYHLTIEGYDMLLSSLKDTNQYTSLQANVRLENKV
;
A
#
# COMPACT_ATOMS: atom_id res chain seq x y z
N TYR A 1 -14.50 -11.04 26.44
CA TYR A 1 -13.11 -10.85 26.08
C TYR A 1 -12.91 -11.10 24.59
N PHE A 2 -12.61 -10.03 23.89
CA PHE A 2 -12.17 -10.17 22.52
C PHE A 2 -10.68 -10.47 22.56
N GLY A 3 -10.33 -11.74 22.42
CA GLY A 3 -8.96 -12.13 22.34
C GLY A 3 -8.29 -11.57 21.08
N LYS A 4 -6.98 -11.62 21.05
CA LYS A 4 -6.19 -11.22 19.89
C LYS A 4 -6.66 -11.91 18.61
N GLN A 5 -7.13 -13.16 18.72
CA GLN A 5 -7.67 -13.92 17.59
C GLN A 5 -8.92 -13.28 16.98
N ASP A 6 -9.82 -12.76 17.82
CA ASP A 6 -11.05 -12.12 17.32
C ASP A 6 -10.75 -10.80 16.63
N SER A 7 -9.80 -10.04 17.19
CA SER A 7 -9.32 -8.80 16.57
C SER A 7 -8.68 -9.07 15.22
N ASP A 8 -7.88 -10.13 15.11
CA ASP A 8 -7.24 -10.53 13.85
C ASP A 8 -8.27 -11.00 12.82
N LYS A 9 -9.31 -11.73 13.25
CA LYS A 9 -10.40 -12.15 12.37
C LYS A 9 -11.17 -10.95 11.81
N ILE A 10 -11.42 -9.95 12.63
CA ILE A 10 -12.11 -8.73 12.20
C ILE A 10 -11.26 -7.99 11.17
N LYS A 11 -9.96 -7.87 11.39
CA LYS A 11 -9.04 -7.26 10.44
C LYS A 11 -9.00 -8.01 9.12
N ASN A 12 -8.92 -9.34 9.17
CA ASN A 12 -8.92 -10.17 7.98
C ASN A 12 -10.23 -10.01 7.19
N PHE A 13 -11.35 -9.88 7.89
CA PHE A 13 -12.63 -9.65 7.26
C PHE A 13 -12.69 -8.29 6.56
N HIS A 14 -12.15 -7.25 7.19
CA HIS A 14 -12.06 -5.92 6.58
C HIS A 14 -11.19 -5.94 5.32
N ASP A 15 -10.06 -6.62 5.39
CA ASP A 15 -9.17 -6.74 4.23
C ASP A 15 -9.86 -7.47 3.08
N LEU A 16 -10.63 -8.50 3.39
CA LEU A 16 -11.39 -9.22 2.38
C LEU A 16 -12.44 -8.31 1.72
N ILE A 17 -13.13 -7.50 2.50
CA ILE A 17 -14.10 -6.53 1.96
C ILE A 17 -13.40 -5.55 1.04
N VAL A 18 -12.28 -4.98 1.47
CA VAL A 18 -11.51 -4.04 0.65
C VAL A 18 -11.09 -4.71 -0.66
N TRP A 19 -10.59 -5.95 -0.58
CA TRP A 19 -10.17 -6.68 -1.76
C TRP A 19 -11.32 -6.91 -2.74
N LYS A 20 -12.48 -7.32 -2.22
CA LYS A 20 -13.67 -7.53 -3.05
C LYS A 20 -14.15 -6.23 -3.70
N GLN A 21 -14.03 -5.11 -3.00
CA GLN A 21 -14.36 -3.80 -3.56
C GLN A 21 -13.39 -3.41 -4.69
N LEU A 22 -12.10 -3.69 -4.52
CA LEU A 22 -11.11 -3.42 -5.57
C LEU A 22 -11.40 -4.26 -6.82
N LEU A 23 -11.74 -5.54 -6.64
CA LEU A 23 -12.10 -6.41 -7.76
C LEU A 23 -13.34 -5.89 -8.48
N ALA A 24 -14.38 -5.55 -7.73
CA ALA A 24 -15.62 -5.02 -8.30
C ALA A 24 -15.38 -3.73 -9.07
N TYR A 25 -14.61 -2.82 -8.51
CA TYR A 25 -14.28 -1.56 -9.15
C TYR A 25 -13.51 -1.78 -10.46
N GLY A 26 -12.48 -2.61 -10.42
CA GLY A 26 -11.69 -2.90 -11.61
C GLY A 26 -12.52 -3.52 -12.72
N LYS A 27 -13.45 -4.40 -12.35
CA LYS A 27 -14.36 -5.04 -13.29
C LYS A 27 -15.37 -4.05 -13.87
N ASP A 28 -16.02 -3.28 -13.01
CA ASP A 28 -17.07 -2.34 -13.43
C ASP A 28 -16.51 -1.18 -14.25
N GLN A 29 -15.39 -0.63 -13.85
CA GLN A 29 -14.78 0.52 -14.51
C GLN A 29 -13.81 0.15 -15.62
N GLN A 30 -13.48 -1.13 -15.75
CA GLN A 30 -12.52 -1.64 -16.74
C GLN A 30 -11.21 -0.87 -16.69
N THR A 31 -10.63 -0.77 -15.51
CA THR A 31 -9.41 -0.01 -15.26
C THR A 31 -8.41 -0.79 -14.43
N ASP A 32 -7.15 -0.50 -14.65
CA ASP A 32 -6.08 -0.95 -13.77
C ASP A 32 -6.20 -0.25 -12.42
N ILE A 33 -5.67 -0.86 -11.37
CA ILE A 33 -5.74 -0.30 -10.02
C ILE A 33 -4.33 -0.23 -9.43
N ILE A 34 -4.04 0.86 -8.76
CA ILE A 34 -2.87 0.99 -7.89
C ILE A 34 -3.39 1.14 -6.46
N PHE A 35 -3.14 0.13 -5.64
CA PHE A 35 -3.53 0.14 -4.23
C PHE A 35 -2.36 0.66 -3.40
N ILE A 36 -2.59 1.78 -2.71
CA ILE A 36 -1.55 2.39 -1.88
C ILE A 36 -1.90 2.14 -0.43
N THR A 37 -0.98 1.51 0.29
CA THR A 37 -1.19 1.17 1.70
C THR A 37 -0.01 1.65 2.54
N GLY A 38 -0.31 2.10 3.75
CA GLY A 38 0.71 2.46 4.72
C GLY A 38 1.22 1.27 5.52
N GLN A 39 0.53 0.15 5.46
CA GLN A 39 0.91 -1.06 6.19
C GLN A 39 1.18 -2.20 5.21
N LEU A 40 2.43 -2.60 5.12
CA LEU A 40 2.86 -3.67 4.23
C LEU A 40 2.74 -5.01 4.98
N ARG A 41 1.50 -5.47 5.17
CA ARG A 41 1.20 -6.66 5.95
C ARG A 41 1.32 -7.93 5.11
N PRO A 42 1.54 -9.10 5.78
CA PRO A 42 1.65 -10.38 5.07
C PRO A 42 0.42 -10.77 4.23
N ASP A 43 -0.75 -10.25 4.57
CA ASP A 43 -1.98 -10.52 3.78
C ASP A 43 -1.89 -9.95 2.37
N TRP A 44 -1.16 -8.84 2.20
CA TRP A 44 -1.04 -8.13 0.95
C TRP A 44 0.31 -8.30 0.26
N TYR A 45 1.34 -8.69 1.04
CA TYR A 45 2.72 -8.75 0.58
C TYR A 45 3.42 -10.01 1.05
N TYR A 46 4.42 -10.43 0.30
CA TYR A 46 5.41 -11.38 0.80
C TYR A 46 6.37 -10.62 1.72
N VAL A 47 6.42 -11.06 2.98
CA VAL A 47 7.24 -10.41 4.01
C VAL A 47 8.28 -11.40 4.53
N ILE A 48 9.55 -11.01 4.50
CA ILE A 48 10.66 -11.80 5.04
C ILE A 48 11.48 -10.89 5.94
N ASN A 49 11.72 -11.33 7.19
CA ASN A 49 12.47 -10.57 8.20
C ASN A 49 11.91 -9.14 8.36
N ASP A 50 10.60 -9.03 8.46
CA ASP A 50 9.86 -7.77 8.62
C ASP A 50 9.99 -6.81 7.43
N GLU A 51 10.52 -7.30 6.30
CA GLU A 51 10.58 -6.51 5.07
C GLU A 51 9.57 -7.03 4.05
N ALA A 52 8.78 -6.12 3.51
CA ALA A 52 7.87 -6.42 2.41
C ALA A 52 8.67 -6.47 1.10
N LEU A 53 8.66 -7.62 0.43
CA LEU A 53 9.42 -7.83 -0.79
C LEU A 53 8.62 -7.49 -2.04
N SER A 54 7.38 -7.99 -2.10
CA SER A 54 6.54 -7.80 -3.29
C SER A 54 5.08 -8.02 -2.92
N PRO A 55 4.13 -7.46 -3.70
CA PRO A 55 2.72 -7.83 -3.55
C PRO A 55 2.52 -9.33 -3.76
N ARG A 56 1.53 -9.89 -3.10
CA ARG A 56 1.23 -11.31 -3.24
C ARG A 56 0.76 -11.64 -4.66
N HIS A 57 1.37 -12.63 -5.25
CA HIS A 57 1.04 -13.05 -6.61
C HIS A 57 -0.40 -13.55 -6.74
N GLU A 58 -0.93 -14.16 -5.69
CA GLU A 58 -2.32 -14.61 -5.66
C GLU A 58 -3.30 -13.47 -5.92
N LEU A 59 -3.03 -12.30 -5.36
CA LEU A 59 -3.86 -11.12 -5.56
C LEU A 59 -3.75 -10.61 -6.99
N ILE A 60 -2.54 -10.52 -7.50
CA ILE A 60 -2.27 -10.07 -8.87
C ILE A 60 -2.98 -10.98 -9.87
N ASN A 61 -2.87 -12.28 -9.67
CA ASN A 61 -3.46 -13.27 -10.56
C ASN A 61 -4.98 -13.24 -10.50
N GLU A 62 -5.56 -13.18 -9.29
CA GLU A 62 -7.02 -13.12 -9.13
C GLU A 62 -7.59 -11.87 -9.79
N PHE A 63 -6.93 -10.74 -9.59
CA PHE A 63 -7.39 -9.49 -10.19
C PHE A 63 -7.38 -9.59 -11.72
N MET A 64 -6.29 -10.10 -12.29
CA MET A 64 -6.15 -10.28 -13.73
C MET A 64 -7.22 -11.23 -14.28
N GLU A 65 -7.47 -12.35 -13.59
CA GLU A 65 -8.47 -13.32 -14.03
C GLU A 65 -9.87 -12.75 -14.03
N GLN A 66 -10.23 -12.01 -12.98
CA GLN A 66 -11.59 -11.52 -12.82
C GLN A 66 -11.89 -10.25 -13.59
N THR A 67 -10.89 -9.36 -13.74
CA THR A 67 -11.12 -8.04 -14.34
C THR A 67 -10.48 -7.88 -15.73
N LYS A 68 -9.53 -8.73 -16.08
CA LYS A 68 -8.67 -8.59 -17.27
C LYS A 68 -7.83 -7.31 -17.23
N LYS A 69 -7.64 -6.76 -16.04
CA LYS A 69 -6.85 -5.55 -15.80
C LYS A 69 -5.72 -5.87 -14.83
N ARG A 70 -4.84 -4.91 -14.65
CA ARG A 70 -3.65 -5.08 -13.83
C ARG A 70 -3.84 -4.49 -12.43
N TYR A 71 -3.32 -5.18 -11.46
CA TYR A 71 -3.29 -4.75 -10.07
C TYR A 71 -1.85 -4.45 -9.67
N TYR A 72 -1.65 -3.26 -9.14
CA TYR A 72 -0.38 -2.82 -8.57
C TYR A 72 -0.60 -2.46 -7.11
N SER A 73 0.41 -2.68 -6.30
CA SER A 73 0.36 -2.25 -4.90
C SER A 73 1.67 -1.59 -4.54
N LEU A 74 1.57 -0.46 -3.87
CA LEU A 74 2.72 0.31 -3.42
C LEU A 74 2.53 0.68 -1.95
N GLY A 75 3.64 0.66 -1.20
CA GLY A 75 3.66 1.31 0.09
C GLY A 75 3.58 2.82 -0.06
N LEU A 76 3.11 3.50 0.97
CA LEU A 76 2.94 4.95 0.92
C LEU A 76 4.27 5.67 0.65
N SER A 77 5.36 5.23 1.27
CA SER A 77 6.68 5.82 1.03
C SER A 77 7.15 5.65 -0.41
N GLN A 78 6.90 4.47 -0.99
CA GLN A 78 7.24 4.20 -2.38
C GLN A 78 6.42 5.08 -3.33
N PHE A 79 5.14 5.26 -3.03
CA PHE A 79 4.27 6.12 -3.82
C PHE A 79 4.76 7.56 -3.82
N VAL A 80 5.07 8.10 -2.64
CA VAL A 80 5.56 9.48 -2.50
C VAL A 80 6.88 9.65 -3.26
N LYS A 81 7.77 8.68 -3.15
CA LYS A 81 9.04 8.71 -3.88
C LYS A 81 8.83 8.71 -5.39
N LYS A 82 7.94 7.85 -5.89
CA LYS A 82 7.63 7.80 -7.32
C LYS A 82 7.02 9.10 -7.82
N CYS A 83 6.16 9.73 -7.03
CA CYS A 83 5.61 11.04 -7.37
C CYS A 83 6.71 12.09 -7.45
N HIS A 84 7.64 12.08 -6.49
CA HIS A 84 8.78 12.98 -6.51
C HIS A 84 9.62 12.78 -7.78
N ASP A 85 9.95 11.55 -8.11
CA ASP A 85 10.79 11.22 -9.26
C ASP A 85 10.11 11.56 -10.60
N LEU A 86 8.81 11.28 -10.71
CA LEU A 86 8.07 11.48 -11.96
C LEU A 86 7.69 12.93 -12.23
N TYR A 87 7.32 13.65 -11.18
CA TYR A 87 6.80 15.01 -11.30
C TYR A 87 7.82 16.07 -10.89
N HIS A 88 9.03 15.65 -10.55
CA HIS A 88 10.10 16.57 -10.14
C HIS A 88 9.64 17.54 -9.06
N LEU A 89 8.98 16.99 -8.03
CA LEU A 89 8.50 17.81 -6.91
C LEU A 89 9.67 18.56 -6.28
N THR A 90 9.46 19.82 -5.96
CA THR A 90 10.47 20.60 -5.23
C THR A 90 10.63 20.01 -3.82
N ILE A 91 11.77 20.33 -3.19
CA ILE A 91 11.99 19.93 -1.79
C ILE A 91 10.83 20.40 -0.92
N GLU A 92 10.31 21.59 -1.19
CA GLU A 92 9.15 22.14 -0.48
C GLU A 92 7.89 21.30 -0.68
N GLY A 93 7.61 20.88 -1.92
CA GLY A 93 6.47 20.03 -2.22
C GLY A 93 6.56 18.67 -1.55
N TYR A 94 7.78 18.12 -1.49
CA TYR A 94 8.03 16.86 -0.82
C TYR A 94 7.80 16.99 0.69
N ASP A 95 8.31 18.05 1.29
CA ASP A 95 8.10 18.35 2.71
C ASP A 95 6.63 18.57 3.04
N MET A 96 5.89 19.22 2.15
CA MET A 96 4.44 19.39 2.32
C MET A 96 3.70 18.07 2.35
N LEU A 97 4.06 17.13 1.47
CA LEU A 97 3.47 15.79 1.48
C LEU A 97 3.78 15.06 2.79
N LEU A 98 5.02 15.13 3.26
CA LEU A 98 5.39 14.54 4.54
C LEU A 98 4.63 15.17 5.69
N SER A 99 4.46 16.48 5.69
CA SER A 99 3.74 17.21 6.74
C SER A 99 2.26 16.81 6.76
N SER A 100 1.64 16.60 5.60
CA SER A 100 0.24 16.19 5.52
C SER A 100 -0.01 14.79 6.08
N LEU A 101 1.04 13.97 6.18
CA LEU A 101 0.98 12.61 6.74
C LEU A 101 1.36 12.57 8.21
N LYS A 102 1.63 13.72 8.82
CA LYS A 102 2.16 13.84 10.18
C LYS A 102 1.25 13.21 11.24
N ASP A 103 -0.06 13.27 11.06
CA ASP A 103 -1.04 12.79 12.03
C ASP A 103 -1.38 11.30 11.86
N THR A 104 -0.70 10.59 10.97
CA THR A 104 -0.95 9.16 10.74
C THR A 104 0.16 8.33 11.34
N ASN A 105 -0.18 7.10 11.76
CA ASN A 105 0.81 6.15 12.26
C ASN A 105 1.85 5.78 11.21
N GLN A 106 1.58 6.09 9.96
CA GLN A 106 2.45 5.81 8.83
C GLN A 106 3.53 6.86 8.65
N TYR A 107 3.34 8.03 9.23
CA TYR A 107 4.27 9.15 9.10
C TYR A 107 5.67 8.81 9.59
N THR A 108 5.76 8.16 10.76
CA THR A 108 7.05 7.79 11.33
C THR A 108 7.82 6.82 10.42
N SER A 109 7.14 5.81 9.89
CA SER A 109 7.75 4.85 8.96
C SER A 109 8.17 5.53 7.67
N LEU A 110 7.32 6.39 7.13
CA LEU A 110 7.63 7.15 5.92
C LEU A 110 8.84 8.04 6.11
N GLN A 111 8.90 8.76 7.23
CA GLN A 111 10.01 9.64 7.56
C GLN A 111 11.33 8.85 7.70
N ALA A 112 11.29 7.69 8.34
CA ALA A 112 12.46 6.84 8.48
C ALA A 112 12.97 6.36 7.12
N ASN A 113 12.08 5.93 6.24
CA ASN A 113 12.45 5.48 4.90
C ASN A 113 13.05 6.60 4.07
N VAL A 114 12.48 7.79 4.14
CA VAL A 114 13.01 8.96 3.42
C VAL A 114 14.41 9.31 3.92
N ARG A 115 14.64 9.26 5.23
CA ARG A 115 15.97 9.53 5.80
C ARG A 115 17.01 8.52 5.33
N LEU A 116 16.66 7.23 5.26
CA LEU A 116 17.56 6.20 4.79
C LEU A 116 17.94 6.42 3.32
N GLU A 117 17.00 6.81 2.50
CA GLU A 117 17.24 7.08 1.08
C GLU A 117 18.11 8.33 0.88
N ASN A 118 17.95 9.35 1.70
CA ASN A 118 18.71 10.59 1.59
C ASN A 118 20.17 10.45 2.08
N LYS A 119 20.51 9.37 2.74
CA LYS A 119 21.87 9.12 3.23
C LYS A 119 22.76 8.39 2.23
N VAL A 120 22.21 8.03 1.11
CA VAL A 120 22.97 7.30 0.07
C VAL A 120 23.67 8.24 -0.89
#